data_db85e343876a9449d159fc3e55f60d04
#
_entry.id   db85e343876a9449d159fc3e55f60d04
#
_cell.length_a   1.000
_cell.length_b   1.000
_cell.length_c   1.000
_cell.angle_alpha   90.00
_cell.angle_beta   90.00
_cell.angle_gamma   90.00
#
_symmetry.space_group_name_H-M   'P 1'
#
loop_
_entity.id
_entity.type
_entity.pdbx_description
1 polymer ?
#
loop_
_entity_poly.entity_id
_entity_poly.type
_entity_poly.pdbx_seq_one_letter_code
_entity_poly.pdbx_strand_id
1 'polypeptide(L)'
;MEVTAQQLVAGGDALARLPSGKVIFVEGALPGEVVRVQLTDTRKDFGRATVEEILSASPDRREPPCPHVADGCGGCSWQHMSPEGQYEAKVRIVAESLARTGKVSSAAAEVENIVRFGAVEPVGSRTTIRVAFDAEGKPGFRARSSHDVVAIKKCLVAHPLLNEALSHISAAPGSDAEVVLRCSVSTGVVGALVYGFEEDIDGLDAVDVLGDEARISERIDTQDFGISMGAFFQSSPQAAELLVRAVRTMAGAEALSGSFGPVVDAYGGGGLLATSLVPLHVPVVLIEDNEFAIDDAKQNLRAHQAKIVPVPVEEWRASAAGIIIADPARSGMGANAVKALAASGAPRFVLVSCDPAAGSRDVRLLTEAGYVVDAVGVLDLFPHTNHLEMITSLSLNKEMRVGPNGETFALGDVPPAA
;
A
#
# COMPACT_ATOMS: atom_id res chain seq x y z
N MET A 1 -26.95 -19.89 -9.86
CA MET A 1 -27.88 -19.75 -8.72
C MET A 1 -27.99 -18.27 -8.37
N GLU A 2 -29.09 -17.87 -7.68
CA GLU A 2 -29.33 -16.47 -7.35
C GLU A 2 -28.93 -16.19 -5.91
N VAL A 3 -28.20 -15.08 -5.67
CA VAL A 3 -27.76 -14.63 -4.35
C VAL A 3 -27.81 -13.11 -4.26
N THR A 4 -27.91 -12.60 -3.04
CA THR A 4 -27.74 -11.17 -2.76
C THR A 4 -26.36 -10.91 -2.19
N ALA A 5 -25.59 -10.04 -2.84
CA ALA A 5 -24.28 -9.57 -2.37
C ALA A 5 -24.47 -8.64 -1.16
N GLN A 6 -23.78 -8.91 -0.05
CA GLN A 6 -23.99 -8.20 1.21
C GLN A 6 -22.97 -7.06 1.39
N GLN A 7 -21.69 -7.36 1.23
CA GLN A 7 -20.59 -6.42 1.43
C GLN A 7 -19.36 -6.88 0.66
N LEU A 8 -18.44 -5.95 0.36
CA LEU A 8 -17.12 -6.28 -0.13
C LEU A 8 -16.19 -6.63 1.03
N VAL A 9 -15.27 -7.56 0.79
CA VAL A 9 -14.28 -7.99 1.79
C VAL A 9 -12.87 -7.70 1.30
N ALA A 10 -11.88 -7.81 2.18
CA ALA A 10 -10.47 -7.77 1.80
C ALA A 10 -10.21 -8.79 0.66
N GLY A 11 -9.52 -8.35 -0.40
CA GLY A 11 -9.37 -9.11 -1.64
C GLY A 11 -10.33 -8.70 -2.75
N GLY A 12 -11.40 -7.94 -2.44
CA GLY A 12 -12.24 -7.27 -3.44
C GLY A 12 -13.51 -7.99 -3.85
N ASP A 13 -13.71 -9.25 -3.44
CA ASP A 13 -14.91 -10.02 -3.72
C ASP A 13 -16.09 -9.61 -2.82
N ALA A 14 -17.31 -9.76 -3.30
CA ALA A 14 -18.51 -9.57 -2.48
C ALA A 14 -18.84 -10.83 -1.70
N LEU A 15 -19.12 -10.68 -0.41
CA LEU A 15 -19.65 -11.76 0.42
C LEU A 15 -21.15 -11.93 0.15
N ALA A 16 -21.57 -13.16 -0.11
CA ALA A 16 -22.97 -13.56 -0.17
C ALA A 16 -23.21 -14.87 0.60
N ARG A 17 -24.48 -15.24 0.80
CA ARG A 17 -24.84 -16.50 1.43
C ARG A 17 -25.80 -17.31 0.55
N LEU A 18 -25.51 -18.59 0.43
CA LEU A 18 -26.40 -19.53 -0.19
C LEU A 18 -27.63 -19.77 0.69
N PRO A 19 -28.74 -20.31 0.14
CA PRO A 19 -29.93 -20.71 0.94
C PRO A 19 -29.59 -21.69 2.08
N SER A 20 -28.52 -22.46 1.94
CA SER A 20 -27.98 -23.35 2.99
C SER A 20 -27.29 -22.62 4.14
N GLY A 21 -27.11 -21.29 4.06
CA GLY A 21 -26.33 -20.50 5.00
C GLY A 21 -24.83 -20.46 4.71
N LYS A 22 -24.34 -21.28 3.76
CA LYS A 22 -22.89 -21.31 3.39
C LYS A 22 -22.47 -19.99 2.77
N VAL A 23 -21.31 -19.49 3.21
CA VAL A 23 -20.70 -18.27 2.68
C VAL A 23 -20.13 -18.54 1.29
N ILE A 24 -20.32 -17.60 0.38
CA ILE A 24 -19.62 -17.55 -0.91
C ILE A 24 -19.02 -16.16 -1.12
N PHE A 25 -17.87 -16.12 -1.80
CA PHE A 25 -17.23 -14.91 -2.27
C PHE A 25 -17.49 -14.78 -3.77
N VAL A 26 -18.11 -13.68 -4.16
CA VAL A 26 -18.58 -13.46 -5.53
C VAL A 26 -17.73 -12.38 -6.18
N GLU A 27 -16.94 -12.77 -7.16
CA GLU A 27 -16.17 -11.86 -7.97
C GLU A 27 -17.08 -11.05 -8.89
N GLY A 28 -16.87 -9.72 -8.93
CA GLY A 28 -17.58 -8.81 -9.82
C GLY A 28 -18.95 -8.35 -9.33
N ALA A 29 -19.43 -8.82 -8.19
CA ALA A 29 -20.69 -8.33 -7.58
C ALA A 29 -20.42 -7.12 -6.68
N LEU A 30 -21.43 -6.25 -6.52
CA LEU A 30 -21.43 -5.10 -5.62
C LEU A 30 -22.46 -5.27 -4.50
N PRO A 31 -22.24 -4.63 -3.34
CA PRO A 31 -23.19 -4.67 -2.23
C PRO A 31 -24.60 -4.25 -2.64
N GLY A 32 -25.60 -5.01 -2.18
CA GLY A 32 -27.01 -4.79 -2.48
C GLY A 32 -27.48 -5.39 -3.81
N GLU A 33 -26.60 -5.89 -4.66
CA GLU A 33 -27.00 -6.51 -5.91
C GLU A 33 -27.61 -7.88 -5.70
N VAL A 34 -28.63 -8.17 -6.51
CA VAL A 34 -29.12 -9.54 -6.73
C VAL A 34 -28.51 -10.06 -8.02
N VAL A 35 -27.72 -11.12 -7.91
CA VAL A 35 -26.95 -11.67 -9.05
C VAL A 35 -27.18 -13.15 -9.22
N ARG A 36 -27.15 -13.58 -10.49
CA ARG A 36 -27.00 -15.00 -10.84
C ARG A 36 -25.51 -15.31 -10.91
N VAL A 37 -25.10 -16.37 -10.23
CA VAL A 37 -23.68 -16.70 -10.09
C VAL A 37 -23.39 -18.12 -10.52
N GLN A 38 -22.19 -18.32 -11.07
CA GLN A 38 -21.58 -19.62 -11.32
C GLN A 38 -20.54 -19.91 -10.25
N LEU A 39 -20.66 -21.07 -9.58
CA LEU A 39 -19.63 -21.51 -8.62
C LEU A 39 -18.36 -21.93 -9.37
N THR A 40 -17.24 -21.38 -8.96
CA THR A 40 -15.90 -21.68 -9.51
C THR A 40 -15.08 -22.58 -8.60
N ASP A 41 -15.28 -22.48 -7.27
CA ASP A 41 -14.65 -23.35 -6.27
C ASP A 41 -15.63 -23.60 -5.12
N THR A 42 -15.60 -24.81 -4.57
CA THR A 42 -16.44 -25.19 -3.43
C THR A 42 -15.60 -25.92 -2.40
N ARG A 43 -15.43 -25.28 -1.23
CA ARG A 43 -14.75 -25.85 -0.06
C ARG A 43 -15.77 -26.19 1.03
N LYS A 44 -15.30 -26.83 2.12
CA LYS A 44 -16.17 -27.22 3.23
C LYS A 44 -16.90 -26.01 3.82
N ASP A 45 -16.18 -24.95 4.11
CA ASP A 45 -16.68 -23.80 4.90
C ASP A 45 -17.13 -22.63 4.03
N PHE A 46 -16.63 -22.50 2.79
CA PHE A 46 -16.99 -21.42 1.87
C PHE A 46 -16.95 -21.89 0.40
N GLY A 47 -17.42 -21.05 -0.50
CA GLY A 47 -17.26 -21.21 -1.94
C GLY A 47 -16.78 -19.92 -2.61
N ARG A 48 -16.37 -20.03 -3.88
CA ARG A 48 -16.12 -18.89 -4.76
C ARG A 48 -17.05 -18.96 -5.96
N ALA A 49 -17.41 -17.81 -6.48
CA ALA A 49 -18.32 -17.70 -7.61
C ALA A 49 -17.97 -16.46 -8.45
N THR A 50 -18.39 -16.47 -9.70
CA THR A 50 -18.36 -15.31 -10.59
C THR A 50 -19.79 -14.92 -10.97
N VAL A 51 -20.00 -13.64 -11.26
CA VAL A 51 -21.30 -13.13 -11.74
C VAL A 51 -21.52 -13.62 -13.17
N GLU A 52 -22.67 -14.29 -13.42
CA GLU A 52 -23.16 -14.60 -14.76
C GLU A 52 -24.11 -13.51 -15.26
N GLU A 53 -24.99 -13.01 -14.38
CA GLU A 53 -26.00 -12.02 -14.72
C GLU A 53 -26.35 -11.16 -13.51
N ILE A 54 -26.52 -9.87 -13.74
CA ILE A 54 -26.97 -8.91 -12.71
C ILE A 54 -28.48 -8.76 -12.86
N LEU A 55 -29.24 -9.26 -11.87
CA LEU A 55 -30.69 -9.21 -11.88
C LEU A 55 -31.22 -7.89 -11.30
N SER A 56 -30.51 -7.34 -10.32
CA SER A 56 -30.80 -6.03 -9.74
C SER A 56 -29.46 -5.34 -9.45
N ALA A 57 -29.17 -4.24 -10.12
CA ALA A 57 -27.92 -3.54 -10.01
C ALA A 57 -27.85 -2.62 -8.77
N SER A 58 -26.67 -2.47 -8.21
CA SER A 58 -26.35 -1.43 -7.21
C SER A 58 -26.37 -0.04 -7.86
N PRO A 59 -26.75 1.03 -7.14
CA PRO A 59 -26.60 2.42 -7.63
C PRO A 59 -25.12 2.79 -7.92
N ASP A 60 -24.18 2.10 -7.32
CA ASP A 60 -22.75 2.31 -7.55
C ASP A 60 -22.21 1.62 -8.80
N ARG A 61 -23.02 0.75 -9.45
CA ARG A 61 -22.58 0.04 -10.64
C ARG A 61 -22.47 0.97 -11.84
N ARG A 62 -21.39 0.79 -12.59
CA ARG A 62 -21.17 1.50 -13.86
C ARG A 62 -20.44 0.61 -14.87
N GLU A 63 -20.47 1.03 -16.13
CA GLU A 63 -19.66 0.44 -17.20
C GLU A 63 -18.17 0.76 -16.97
N PRO A 64 -17.26 -0.24 -17.02
CA PRO A 64 -15.83 0.02 -16.93
C PRO A 64 -15.35 0.96 -18.05
N PRO A 65 -14.66 2.07 -17.73
CA PRO A 65 -14.20 3.01 -18.77
C PRO A 65 -13.01 2.48 -19.59
N CYS A 66 -12.31 1.45 -19.13
CA CYS A 66 -11.18 0.85 -19.84
C CYS A 66 -11.63 -0.37 -20.64
N PRO A 67 -11.43 -0.41 -21.97
CA PRO A 67 -11.84 -1.55 -22.80
C PRO A 67 -11.13 -2.86 -22.41
N HIS A 68 -9.89 -2.78 -21.95
CA HIS A 68 -9.10 -3.97 -21.57
C HIS A 68 -9.62 -4.73 -20.34
N VAL A 69 -10.58 -4.17 -19.61
CA VAL A 69 -11.29 -4.93 -18.56
C VAL A 69 -12.09 -6.08 -19.19
N ALA A 70 -12.74 -5.81 -20.32
CA ALA A 70 -13.46 -6.84 -21.08
C ALA A 70 -12.52 -7.89 -21.69
N ASP A 71 -11.29 -7.51 -22.02
CA ASP A 71 -10.24 -8.41 -22.51
C ASP A 71 -9.60 -9.27 -21.40
N GLY A 72 -10.01 -9.05 -20.13
CA GLY A 72 -9.52 -9.81 -18.97
C GLY A 72 -8.26 -9.25 -18.31
N CYS A 73 -7.85 -8.01 -18.60
CA CYS A 73 -6.72 -7.35 -17.95
C CYS A 73 -6.89 -7.33 -16.42
N GLY A 74 -5.89 -7.84 -15.69
CA GLY A 74 -5.90 -7.95 -14.22
C GLY A 74 -5.52 -6.67 -13.46
N GLY A 75 -5.12 -5.60 -14.17
CA GLY A 75 -4.60 -4.38 -13.53
C GLY A 75 -5.63 -3.58 -12.72
N CYS A 76 -6.92 -3.71 -13.03
CA CYS A 76 -8.00 -2.96 -12.40
C CYS A 76 -9.19 -3.86 -12.07
N SER A 77 -9.44 -4.10 -10.79
CA SER A 77 -10.46 -5.04 -10.33
C SER A 77 -11.85 -4.40 -10.10
N TRP A 78 -11.93 -3.07 -9.93
CA TRP A 78 -13.14 -2.35 -9.48
C TRP A 78 -13.64 -1.25 -10.41
N GLN A 79 -13.24 -1.25 -11.70
CA GLN A 79 -13.74 -0.24 -12.64
C GLN A 79 -15.25 -0.29 -12.88
N HIS A 80 -15.91 -1.40 -12.53
CA HIS A 80 -17.35 -1.56 -12.58
C HIS A 80 -18.11 -0.89 -11.42
N MET A 81 -17.40 -0.17 -10.54
CA MET A 81 -17.97 0.55 -9.39
C MET A 81 -17.61 2.05 -9.46
N SER A 82 -18.52 2.91 -9.01
CA SER A 82 -18.28 4.36 -8.90
C SER A 82 -17.08 4.67 -8.01
N PRO A 83 -16.31 5.76 -8.23
CA PRO A 83 -15.19 6.14 -7.37
C PRO A 83 -15.61 6.30 -5.91
N GLU A 84 -16.76 6.90 -5.67
CA GLU A 84 -17.34 7.10 -4.35
C GLU A 84 -17.64 5.76 -3.68
N GLY A 85 -18.25 4.81 -4.43
CA GLY A 85 -18.51 3.45 -3.97
C GLY A 85 -17.24 2.69 -3.65
N GLN A 86 -16.19 2.82 -4.48
CA GLN A 86 -14.85 2.25 -4.22
C GLN A 86 -14.28 2.74 -2.89
N TYR A 87 -14.34 4.05 -2.65
CA TYR A 87 -13.78 4.65 -1.45
C TYR A 87 -14.53 4.21 -0.19
N GLU A 88 -15.85 4.27 -0.20
CA GLU A 88 -16.67 3.83 0.93
C GLU A 88 -16.52 2.32 1.21
N ALA A 89 -16.35 1.51 0.16
CA ALA A 89 -16.04 0.08 0.32
C ALA A 89 -14.69 -0.13 1.04
N LYS A 90 -13.65 0.63 0.68
CA LYS A 90 -12.34 0.59 1.34
C LYS A 90 -12.42 0.95 2.81
N VAL A 91 -13.18 1.99 3.17
CA VAL A 91 -13.43 2.38 4.57
C VAL A 91 -14.09 1.25 5.35
N ARG A 92 -15.14 0.61 4.78
CA ARG A 92 -15.85 -0.52 5.43
C ARG A 92 -14.96 -1.73 5.60
N ILE A 93 -14.11 -2.06 4.61
CA ILE A 93 -13.14 -3.16 4.68
C ILE A 93 -12.15 -2.92 5.82
N VAL A 94 -11.66 -1.70 6.00
CA VAL A 94 -10.74 -1.35 7.10
C VAL A 94 -11.45 -1.53 8.45
N ALA A 95 -12.64 -0.97 8.62
CA ALA A 95 -13.41 -1.11 9.87
C ALA A 95 -13.64 -2.58 10.24
N GLU A 96 -14.08 -3.39 9.27
CA GLU A 96 -14.33 -4.82 9.49
C GLU A 96 -13.02 -5.58 9.81
N SER A 97 -11.93 -5.27 9.12
CA SER A 97 -10.62 -5.90 9.36
C SER A 97 -10.10 -5.58 10.77
N LEU A 98 -10.23 -4.34 11.21
CA LEU A 98 -9.86 -3.92 12.57
C LEU A 98 -10.72 -4.62 13.62
N ALA A 99 -12.03 -4.72 13.42
CA ALA A 99 -12.93 -5.39 14.35
C ALA A 99 -12.63 -6.90 14.44
N ARG A 100 -12.47 -7.59 13.32
CA ARG A 100 -12.33 -9.06 13.26
C ARG A 100 -10.91 -9.54 13.53
N THR A 101 -9.93 -8.95 12.86
CA THR A 101 -8.52 -9.37 12.91
C THR A 101 -7.76 -8.57 13.96
N GLY A 102 -7.95 -7.27 13.97
CA GLY A 102 -7.35 -6.35 14.93
C GLY A 102 -7.90 -6.49 16.34
N LYS A 103 -9.14 -6.99 16.47
CA LYS A 103 -9.89 -7.03 17.74
C LYS A 103 -9.96 -5.66 18.41
N VAL A 104 -9.97 -4.61 17.61
CA VAL A 104 -10.07 -3.23 18.05
C VAL A 104 -11.54 -2.93 18.35
N SER A 105 -11.85 -2.65 19.59
CA SER A 105 -13.19 -2.24 20.05
C SER A 105 -13.30 -0.73 20.31
N SER A 106 -12.28 0.03 19.94
CA SER A 106 -12.28 1.49 20.04
C SER A 106 -13.24 2.12 19.07
N ALA A 107 -13.94 3.18 19.50
CA ALA A 107 -14.78 4.01 18.64
C ALA A 107 -14.02 4.56 17.41
N ALA A 108 -12.70 4.73 17.50
CA ALA A 108 -11.87 5.18 16.38
C ALA A 108 -11.88 4.22 15.17
N ALA A 109 -12.22 2.94 15.37
CA ALA A 109 -12.32 1.94 14.31
C ALA A 109 -13.74 1.78 13.75
N GLU A 110 -14.74 2.52 14.24
CA GLU A 110 -16.08 2.55 13.69
C GLU A 110 -16.09 3.32 12.36
N VAL A 111 -16.91 2.87 11.40
CA VAL A 111 -16.95 3.43 10.02
C VAL A 111 -17.13 4.94 10.01
N GLU A 112 -17.96 5.47 10.92
CA GLU A 112 -18.30 6.89 11.02
C GLU A 112 -17.10 7.75 11.48
N ASN A 113 -16.19 7.16 12.26
CA ASN A 113 -15.04 7.84 12.87
C ASN A 113 -13.74 7.68 12.07
N ILE A 114 -13.73 6.80 11.07
CA ILE A 114 -12.56 6.64 10.19
C ILE A 114 -12.38 7.89 9.34
N VAL A 115 -11.20 8.50 9.45
CA VAL A 115 -10.84 9.71 8.71
C VAL A 115 -10.68 9.40 7.22
N ARG A 116 -11.37 10.16 6.38
CA ARG A 116 -11.30 10.04 4.92
C ARG A 116 -10.31 11.07 4.38
N PHE A 117 -9.09 10.63 4.05
CA PHE A 117 -8.05 11.53 3.55
C PHE A 117 -8.19 11.87 2.06
N GLY A 118 -8.98 11.09 1.31
CA GLY A 118 -9.22 11.29 -0.10
C GLY A 118 -8.61 10.22 -0.99
N ALA A 119 -8.69 10.46 -2.29
CA ALA A 119 -8.22 9.57 -3.36
C ALA A 119 -7.33 10.33 -4.33
N VAL A 120 -6.46 9.62 -5.04
CA VAL A 120 -5.73 10.16 -6.19
C VAL A 120 -6.61 10.13 -7.44
N GLU A 121 -6.23 10.91 -8.47
CA GLU A 121 -6.92 10.89 -9.75
C GLU A 121 -6.94 9.47 -10.34
N PRO A 122 -8.11 8.99 -10.82
CA PRO A 122 -8.25 7.61 -11.29
C PRO A 122 -7.68 7.36 -12.69
N VAL A 123 -7.36 8.42 -13.45
CA VAL A 123 -6.91 8.32 -14.84
C VAL A 123 -5.58 9.04 -15.00
N GLY A 124 -4.62 8.37 -15.67
CA GLY A 124 -3.35 8.97 -16.06
C GLY A 124 -2.41 9.34 -14.92
N SER A 125 -2.69 8.92 -13.68
CA SER A 125 -1.91 9.32 -12.51
C SER A 125 -0.73 8.41 -12.21
N ARG A 126 -0.78 7.13 -12.63
CA ARG A 126 0.21 6.13 -12.23
C ARG A 126 1.54 6.33 -12.96
N THR A 127 2.60 6.57 -12.20
CA THR A 127 3.95 6.85 -12.74
C THR A 127 4.90 5.65 -12.69
N THR A 128 4.42 4.48 -12.29
CA THR A 128 5.17 3.22 -12.36
C THR A 128 4.25 2.09 -12.81
N ILE A 129 4.65 1.36 -13.85
CA ILE A 129 3.95 0.16 -14.33
C ILE A 129 4.95 -0.98 -14.53
N ARG A 130 4.49 -2.21 -14.33
CA ARG A 130 5.25 -3.43 -14.66
C ARG A 130 4.60 -4.10 -15.86
N VAL A 131 5.33 -4.20 -16.93
CA VAL A 131 4.89 -4.70 -18.24
C VAL A 131 5.42 -6.12 -18.42
N ALA A 132 4.56 -7.02 -18.88
CA ALA A 132 4.93 -8.33 -19.37
C ALA A 132 4.62 -8.40 -20.88
N PHE A 133 5.01 -9.47 -21.56
CA PHE A 133 4.82 -9.62 -23.00
C PHE A 133 4.00 -10.87 -23.29
N ASP A 134 3.15 -10.80 -24.32
CA ASP A 134 2.40 -11.96 -24.80
C ASP A 134 3.30 -12.91 -25.64
N ALA A 135 2.73 -14.00 -26.13
CA ALA A 135 3.48 -14.99 -26.91
C ALA A 135 4.09 -14.42 -28.21
N GLU A 136 3.52 -13.34 -28.74
CA GLU A 136 3.99 -12.61 -29.92
C GLU A 136 4.97 -11.48 -29.56
N GLY A 137 5.27 -11.26 -28.28
CA GLY A 137 6.17 -10.22 -27.81
C GLY A 137 5.51 -8.83 -27.67
N LYS A 138 4.18 -8.74 -27.67
CA LYS A 138 3.48 -7.46 -27.48
C LYS A 138 3.38 -7.11 -25.99
N PRO A 139 3.59 -5.83 -25.63
CA PRO A 139 3.52 -5.40 -24.23
C PRO A 139 2.09 -5.45 -23.70
N GLY A 140 1.97 -5.80 -22.41
CA GLY A 140 0.69 -5.90 -21.78
C GLY A 140 0.77 -6.10 -20.26
N PHE A 141 -0.37 -6.45 -19.68
CA PHE A 141 -0.46 -6.79 -18.28
C PHE A 141 -1.00 -8.20 -18.10
N ARG A 142 -0.62 -8.83 -16.99
CA ARG A 142 -1.12 -10.16 -16.66
C ARG A 142 -2.63 -10.14 -16.53
N ALA A 143 -3.28 -11.17 -17.07
CA ALA A 143 -4.70 -11.41 -16.88
C ALA A 143 -5.00 -11.72 -15.43
N ARG A 144 -6.26 -11.52 -15.03
CA ARG A 144 -6.69 -11.75 -13.65
C ARG A 144 -6.47 -13.21 -13.26
N SER A 145 -5.74 -13.43 -12.15
CA SER A 145 -5.44 -14.75 -11.59
C SER A 145 -4.78 -15.73 -12.59
N SER A 146 -4.08 -15.19 -13.60
CA SER A 146 -3.38 -15.97 -14.61
C SER A 146 -1.96 -15.42 -14.83
N HIS A 147 -1.12 -16.24 -15.47
CA HIS A 147 0.18 -15.81 -16.02
C HIS A 147 0.08 -15.31 -17.46
N ASP A 148 -1.08 -15.51 -18.11
CA ASP A 148 -1.32 -15.01 -19.46
C ASP A 148 -1.24 -13.49 -19.50
N VAL A 149 -0.82 -12.94 -20.63
CA VAL A 149 -0.68 -11.51 -20.83
C VAL A 149 -1.77 -11.00 -21.76
N VAL A 150 -2.49 -10.00 -21.32
CA VAL A 150 -3.41 -9.23 -22.16
C VAL A 150 -2.62 -8.09 -22.77
N ALA A 151 -2.37 -8.17 -24.08
CA ALA A 151 -1.68 -7.12 -24.81
C ALA A 151 -2.50 -5.83 -24.79
N ILE A 152 -1.85 -4.70 -24.52
CA ILE A 152 -2.51 -3.40 -24.45
C ILE A 152 -1.75 -2.37 -25.28
N LYS A 153 -2.50 -1.43 -25.86
CA LYS A 153 -1.92 -0.28 -26.57
C LYS A 153 -1.81 0.95 -25.69
N LYS A 154 -2.71 1.07 -24.71
CA LYS A 154 -2.77 2.22 -23.80
C LYS A 154 -3.43 1.81 -22.49
N CYS A 155 -2.79 2.11 -21.37
CA CYS A 155 -3.34 1.90 -20.04
C CYS A 155 -4.06 3.16 -19.55
N LEU A 156 -5.33 3.03 -19.14
CA LEU A 156 -6.14 4.16 -18.67
C LEU A 156 -5.52 4.85 -17.45
N VAL A 157 -4.94 4.07 -16.52
CA VAL A 157 -4.43 4.60 -15.24
C VAL A 157 -2.97 5.07 -15.34
N ALA A 158 -2.22 4.63 -16.34
CA ALA A 158 -0.82 5.03 -16.52
C ALA A 158 -0.69 6.46 -17.04
N HIS A 159 0.34 7.15 -16.55
CA HIS A 159 0.71 8.49 -17.00
C HIS A 159 0.94 8.51 -18.53
N PRO A 160 0.65 9.61 -19.23
CA PRO A 160 0.88 9.71 -20.69
C PRO A 160 2.30 9.33 -21.12
N LEU A 161 3.33 9.74 -20.39
CA LEU A 161 4.73 9.38 -20.67
C LEU A 161 4.96 7.86 -20.65
N LEU A 162 4.34 7.14 -19.72
CA LEU A 162 4.44 5.67 -19.69
C LEU A 162 3.67 5.00 -20.83
N ASN A 163 2.54 5.59 -21.25
CA ASN A 163 1.80 5.10 -22.39
C ASN A 163 2.59 5.30 -23.71
N GLU A 164 3.35 6.39 -23.80
CA GLU A 164 4.26 6.63 -24.92
C GLU A 164 5.38 5.58 -24.94
N ALA A 165 6.12 5.43 -23.83
CA ALA A 165 7.16 4.41 -23.72
C ALA A 165 6.63 3.00 -23.99
N LEU A 166 5.45 2.65 -23.45
CA LEU A 166 4.79 1.36 -23.70
C LEU A 166 4.55 1.09 -25.18
N SER A 167 4.29 2.12 -25.99
CA SER A 167 4.03 1.97 -27.43
C SER A 167 5.29 1.67 -28.25
N HIS A 168 6.48 1.86 -27.69
CA HIS A 168 7.76 1.64 -28.34
C HIS A 168 8.41 0.30 -27.99
N ILE A 169 8.08 -0.27 -26.82
CA ILE A 169 8.70 -1.52 -26.37
C ILE A 169 8.00 -2.74 -26.93
N SER A 170 8.78 -3.76 -27.23
CA SER A 170 8.32 -5.11 -27.54
C SER A 170 9.37 -6.13 -27.09
N ALA A 171 9.01 -7.40 -27.04
CA ALA A 171 9.95 -8.45 -26.70
C ALA A 171 10.11 -9.47 -27.84
N ALA A 172 11.17 -10.24 -27.78
CA ALA A 172 11.31 -11.43 -28.61
C ALA A 172 10.13 -12.39 -28.37
N PRO A 173 9.55 -13.02 -29.41
CA PRO A 173 8.46 -13.96 -29.23
C PRO A 173 8.80 -15.07 -28.23
N GLY A 174 7.93 -15.27 -27.24
CA GLY A 174 8.12 -16.27 -26.17
C GLY A 174 9.09 -15.87 -25.06
N SER A 175 9.56 -14.63 -25.03
CA SER A 175 10.33 -14.09 -23.88
C SER A 175 9.49 -14.05 -22.62
N ASP A 176 10.06 -14.40 -21.48
CA ASP A 176 9.49 -14.28 -20.14
C ASP A 176 9.95 -13.01 -19.38
N ALA A 177 10.66 -12.12 -20.11
CA ALA A 177 11.12 -10.85 -19.55
C ALA A 177 9.95 -9.97 -19.11
N GLU A 178 10.21 -9.14 -18.09
CA GLU A 178 9.30 -8.10 -17.66
C GLU A 178 10.05 -6.76 -17.58
N VAL A 179 9.37 -5.67 -17.86
CA VAL A 179 9.94 -4.32 -17.82
C VAL A 179 9.16 -3.47 -16.82
N VAL A 180 9.85 -2.92 -15.83
CA VAL A 180 9.29 -1.85 -15.00
C VAL A 180 9.60 -0.52 -15.67
N LEU A 181 8.57 0.20 -16.08
CA LEU A 181 8.66 1.57 -16.56
C LEU A 181 8.28 2.52 -15.44
N ARG A 182 9.09 3.54 -15.22
CA ARG A 182 8.82 4.63 -14.26
C ARG A 182 9.08 5.97 -14.91
N CYS A 183 8.17 6.93 -14.74
CA CYS A 183 8.39 8.29 -15.21
C CYS A 183 8.38 9.29 -14.05
N SER A 184 9.09 10.38 -14.25
CA SER A 184 9.00 11.60 -13.43
C SER A 184 8.05 12.58 -14.11
N VAL A 185 7.07 13.05 -13.36
CA VAL A 185 6.14 14.08 -13.84
C VAL A 185 6.81 15.45 -13.89
N SER A 186 7.70 15.72 -12.92
CA SER A 186 8.36 17.02 -12.80
C SER A 186 9.46 17.26 -13.83
N THR A 187 10.14 16.19 -14.30
CA THR A 187 11.25 16.31 -15.25
C THR A 187 10.93 15.78 -16.64
N GLY A 188 9.87 14.99 -16.79
CA GLY A 188 9.52 14.31 -18.04
C GLY A 188 10.37 13.07 -18.35
N VAL A 189 11.35 12.72 -17.51
CA VAL A 189 12.25 11.58 -17.70
C VAL A 189 11.50 10.26 -17.51
N VAL A 190 11.76 9.30 -18.39
CA VAL A 190 11.26 7.92 -18.32
C VAL A 190 12.44 6.98 -18.07
N GLY A 191 12.31 6.10 -17.09
CA GLY A 191 13.27 5.06 -16.79
C GLY A 191 12.70 3.66 -17.00
N ALA A 192 13.57 2.70 -17.31
CA ALA A 192 13.24 1.30 -17.40
C ALA A 192 14.17 0.43 -16.54
N LEU A 193 13.60 -0.65 -16.00
CA LEU A 193 14.35 -1.75 -15.37
C LEU A 193 13.83 -3.06 -15.94
N VAL A 194 14.74 -3.83 -16.55
CA VAL A 194 14.43 -5.13 -17.17
C VAL A 194 14.67 -6.25 -16.18
N TYR A 195 13.71 -7.14 -16.03
CA TYR A 195 13.85 -8.44 -15.37
C TYR A 195 13.90 -9.51 -16.45
N GLY A 196 15.04 -10.19 -16.60
CA GLY A 196 15.34 -11.10 -17.70
C GLY A 196 16.54 -10.59 -18.52
N PHE A 197 16.55 -10.85 -19.80
CA PHE A 197 17.62 -10.44 -20.71
C PHE A 197 17.22 -9.15 -21.43
N GLU A 198 18.04 -8.10 -21.34
CA GLU A 198 17.79 -6.83 -22.02
C GLU A 198 17.79 -6.99 -23.54
N GLU A 199 18.60 -7.91 -24.07
CA GLU A 199 18.68 -8.23 -25.49
C GLU A 199 17.37 -8.77 -26.08
N ASP A 200 16.47 -9.29 -25.24
CA ASP A 200 15.14 -9.74 -25.66
C ASP A 200 14.15 -8.59 -25.85
N ILE A 201 14.49 -7.37 -25.42
CA ILE A 201 13.59 -6.22 -25.44
C ILE A 201 14.04 -5.21 -26.49
N ASP A 202 13.17 -4.95 -27.46
CA ASP A 202 13.31 -3.86 -28.42
C ASP A 202 12.70 -2.57 -27.88
N GLY A 203 13.19 -1.41 -28.33
CA GLY A 203 12.65 -0.08 -28.03
C GLY A 203 13.10 0.50 -26.68
N LEU A 204 14.09 -0.08 -26.01
CA LEU A 204 14.69 0.50 -24.79
C LEU A 204 15.45 1.81 -25.04
N ASP A 205 15.78 2.12 -26.29
CA ASP A 205 16.34 3.41 -26.71
C ASP A 205 15.33 4.58 -26.61
N ALA A 206 14.04 4.27 -26.43
CA ALA A 206 13.00 5.27 -26.18
C ALA A 206 12.87 5.70 -24.68
N VAL A 207 13.67 5.12 -23.78
CA VAL A 207 13.74 5.56 -22.38
C VAL A 207 15.00 6.36 -22.11
N ASP A 208 14.94 7.30 -21.16
CA ASP A 208 16.05 8.20 -20.85
C ASP A 208 17.12 7.55 -19.96
N VAL A 209 16.72 6.62 -19.10
CA VAL A 209 17.62 5.93 -18.15
C VAL A 209 17.25 4.44 -18.05
N LEU A 210 18.24 3.58 -17.90
CA LEU A 210 18.09 2.12 -17.88
C LEU A 210 18.93 1.49 -16.78
N GLY A 211 18.36 0.48 -16.11
CA GLY A 211 19.01 -0.33 -15.08
C GLY A 211 18.63 0.07 -13.65
N ASP A 212 18.97 -0.77 -12.69
CA ASP A 212 18.57 -0.66 -11.29
C ASP A 212 19.23 0.50 -10.53
N GLU A 213 20.49 0.81 -10.85
CA GLU A 213 21.22 1.96 -10.30
C GLU A 213 20.82 3.30 -10.95
N ALA A 214 20.14 3.24 -12.11
CA ALA A 214 19.68 4.45 -12.79
C ALA A 214 18.66 5.20 -11.93
N ARG A 215 18.70 6.53 -11.98
CA ARG A 215 17.87 7.39 -11.13
C ARG A 215 17.04 8.37 -11.94
N ILE A 216 15.83 8.57 -11.46
CA ILE A 216 15.00 9.72 -11.84
C ILE A 216 14.89 10.69 -10.67
N SER A 217 14.59 11.95 -10.95
CA SER A 217 14.27 12.95 -9.92
C SER A 217 12.80 13.30 -10.02
N GLU A 218 12.09 13.22 -8.91
CA GLU A 218 10.67 13.60 -8.84
C GLU A 218 10.45 14.64 -7.77
N ARG A 219 9.54 15.58 -8.02
CA ARG A 219 9.15 16.62 -7.06
C ARG A 219 7.89 16.22 -6.31
N ILE A 220 8.00 16.18 -4.98
CA ILE A 220 6.88 15.96 -4.08
C ILE A 220 6.73 17.21 -3.23
N ASP A 221 5.59 17.91 -3.38
CA ASP A 221 5.38 19.23 -2.80
C ASP A 221 6.51 20.20 -3.23
N THR A 222 7.37 20.60 -2.31
CA THR A 222 8.46 21.55 -2.56
C THR A 222 9.86 20.91 -2.58
N GLN A 223 9.93 19.58 -2.49
CA GLN A 223 11.20 18.85 -2.35
C GLN A 223 11.45 17.93 -3.55
N ASP A 224 12.69 17.89 -4.01
CA ASP A 224 13.14 16.98 -5.05
C ASP A 224 13.71 15.70 -4.43
N PHE A 225 13.19 14.55 -4.90
CA PHE A 225 13.60 13.22 -4.48
C PHE A 225 14.34 12.50 -5.60
N GLY A 226 15.55 12.03 -5.32
CA GLY A 226 16.22 11.06 -6.16
C GLY A 226 15.64 9.66 -5.92
N ILE A 227 15.29 8.96 -6.98
CA ILE A 227 14.63 7.65 -6.92
C ILE A 227 15.35 6.70 -7.86
N SER A 228 16.02 5.68 -7.32
CA SER A 228 16.64 4.61 -8.10
C SER A 228 15.58 3.70 -8.71
N MET A 229 15.83 3.19 -9.91
CA MET A 229 14.89 2.27 -10.58
C MET A 229 14.72 0.98 -9.78
N GLY A 230 15.75 0.50 -9.07
CA GLY A 230 15.72 -0.66 -8.18
C GLY A 230 15.02 -0.42 -6.82
N ALA A 231 14.71 0.84 -6.46
CA ALA A 231 14.02 1.17 -5.23
C ALA A 231 12.50 1.27 -5.41
N PHE A 232 11.75 0.95 -4.34
CA PHE A 232 10.32 1.26 -4.29
C PHE A 232 10.10 2.77 -4.14
N PHE A 233 9.07 3.28 -4.79
CA PHE A 233 8.51 4.61 -4.54
C PHE A 233 6.99 4.59 -4.73
N GLN A 234 6.29 5.61 -4.21
CA GLN A 234 4.84 5.71 -4.33
C GLN A 234 4.37 5.75 -5.79
N SER A 235 3.15 5.27 -6.03
CA SER A 235 2.60 5.05 -7.38
C SER A 235 2.43 6.32 -8.23
N SER A 236 2.49 7.49 -7.60
CA SER A 236 2.46 8.81 -8.24
C SER A 236 2.90 9.90 -7.26
N PRO A 237 3.29 11.12 -7.73
CA PRO A 237 3.51 12.28 -6.88
C PRO A 237 2.29 12.62 -6.01
N GLN A 238 1.08 12.57 -6.58
CA GLN A 238 -0.16 12.79 -5.82
C GLN A 238 -0.33 11.78 -4.68
N ALA A 239 0.01 10.51 -4.91
CA ALA A 239 -0.05 9.48 -3.87
C ALA A 239 0.94 9.76 -2.75
N ALA A 240 2.17 10.16 -3.09
CA ALA A 240 3.19 10.55 -2.11
C ALA A 240 2.75 11.76 -1.28
N GLU A 241 2.25 12.82 -1.92
CA GLU A 241 1.75 14.01 -1.24
C GLU A 241 0.56 13.73 -0.32
N LEU A 242 -0.40 12.91 -0.79
CA LEU A 242 -1.57 12.52 0.00
C LEU A 242 -1.16 11.70 1.22
N LEU A 243 -0.23 10.74 1.06
CA LEU A 243 0.33 9.94 2.15
C LEU A 243 1.06 10.84 3.16
N VAL A 244 1.95 11.73 2.72
CA VAL A 244 2.67 12.67 3.58
C VAL A 244 1.70 13.53 4.40
N ARG A 245 0.65 14.09 3.76
CA ARG A 245 -0.38 14.89 4.48
C ARG A 245 -1.12 14.07 5.52
N ALA A 246 -1.49 12.84 5.19
CA ALA A 246 -2.21 11.95 6.09
C ALA A 246 -1.35 11.53 7.29
N VAL A 247 -0.09 11.13 7.05
CA VAL A 247 0.85 10.79 8.13
C VAL A 247 1.13 12.00 9.01
N ARG A 248 1.31 13.21 8.44
CA ARG A 248 1.46 14.46 9.22
C ARG A 248 0.29 14.71 10.14
N THR A 249 -0.93 14.52 9.65
CA THR A 249 -2.15 14.70 10.45
C THR A 249 -2.23 13.68 11.58
N MET A 250 -1.94 12.41 11.29
CA MET A 250 -2.02 11.32 12.26
C MET A 250 -0.90 11.34 13.30
N ALA A 251 0.29 11.80 12.94
CA ALA A 251 1.42 11.97 13.85
C ALA A 251 1.22 13.14 14.82
N GLY A 252 0.68 14.24 14.30
CA GLY A 252 0.57 15.51 15.01
C GLY A 252 1.87 16.30 15.03
N ALA A 253 1.77 17.63 14.98
CA ALA A 253 2.91 18.54 14.88
C ALA A 253 3.89 18.42 16.06
N GLU A 254 3.38 18.20 17.27
CA GLU A 254 4.19 18.09 18.48
C GLU A 254 5.12 16.88 18.45
N ALA A 255 4.63 15.72 18.00
CA ALA A 255 5.47 14.51 17.91
C ALA A 255 6.55 14.63 16.84
N LEU A 256 6.27 15.33 15.73
CA LEU A 256 7.22 15.57 14.65
C LEU A 256 8.24 16.68 14.96
N SER A 257 7.98 17.53 15.94
CA SER A 257 8.87 18.65 16.34
C SER A 257 10.12 18.21 17.12
N GLY A 258 10.21 16.93 17.48
CA GLY A 258 11.27 16.41 18.34
C GLY A 258 11.03 16.64 19.84
N SER A 259 9.88 17.18 20.24
CA SER A 259 9.57 17.44 21.67
C SER A 259 9.59 16.16 22.55
N PHE A 260 9.33 15.01 21.95
CA PHE A 260 9.36 13.72 22.64
C PHE A 260 10.66 12.92 22.39
N GLY A 261 11.55 13.40 21.51
CA GLY A 261 12.78 12.72 21.11
C GLY A 261 12.92 12.54 19.60
N PRO A 262 13.87 11.70 19.16
CA PRO A 262 14.10 11.42 17.75
C PRO A 262 12.87 10.84 17.04
N VAL A 263 12.75 11.11 15.74
CA VAL A 263 11.77 10.44 14.86
C VAL A 263 12.41 9.18 14.29
N VAL A 264 11.72 8.05 14.39
CA VAL A 264 12.10 6.80 13.73
C VAL A 264 11.22 6.59 12.52
N ASP A 265 11.83 6.48 11.33
CA ASP A 265 11.18 6.12 10.06
C ASP A 265 11.56 4.67 9.74
N ALA A 266 10.68 3.75 10.11
CA ALA A 266 10.89 2.31 9.92
C ALA A 266 10.29 1.88 8.59
N TYR A 267 11.04 1.07 7.82
CA TYR A 267 10.77 0.79 6.41
C TYR A 267 10.81 2.08 5.59
N GLY A 268 11.81 2.93 5.87
CA GLY A 268 11.81 4.32 5.41
C GLY A 268 12.05 4.51 3.92
N GLY A 269 12.39 3.44 3.19
CA GLY A 269 12.66 3.50 1.75
C GLY A 269 13.69 4.58 1.41
N GLY A 270 13.43 5.32 0.33
CA GLY A 270 14.24 6.49 -0.07
C GLY A 270 14.08 7.73 0.81
N GLY A 271 13.42 7.64 1.98
CA GLY A 271 13.30 8.71 2.96
C GLY A 271 12.15 9.69 2.70
N LEU A 272 11.09 9.29 1.99
CA LEU A 272 9.95 10.17 1.67
C LEU A 272 9.34 10.80 2.93
N LEU A 273 8.97 9.97 3.92
CA LEU A 273 8.27 10.44 5.12
C LEU A 273 9.20 11.25 6.01
N ALA A 274 10.42 10.75 6.27
CA ALA A 274 11.41 11.48 7.07
C ALA A 274 11.74 12.85 6.47
N THR A 275 12.03 12.93 5.16
CA THR A 275 12.40 14.19 4.48
C THR A 275 11.25 15.20 4.48
N SER A 276 10.00 14.72 4.24
CA SER A 276 8.84 15.60 4.09
C SER A 276 8.22 16.05 5.42
N LEU A 277 8.43 15.30 6.50
CA LEU A 277 7.72 15.49 7.77
C LEU A 277 8.59 16.06 8.88
N VAL A 278 9.87 15.75 8.89
CA VAL A 278 10.73 16.02 10.04
C VAL A 278 11.52 17.31 9.84
N PRO A 279 11.47 18.27 10.77
CA PRO A 279 12.29 19.48 10.68
C PRO A 279 13.80 19.16 10.70
N LEU A 280 14.62 19.94 9.99
CA LEU A 280 16.05 19.70 9.81
C LEU A 280 16.86 19.58 11.11
N HIS A 281 16.39 20.22 12.19
CA HIS A 281 17.05 20.20 13.50
C HIS A 281 16.65 19.00 14.38
N VAL A 282 15.68 18.22 13.95
CA VAL A 282 15.19 17.03 14.70
C VAL A 282 15.97 15.79 14.24
N PRO A 283 16.56 15.02 15.17
CA PRO A 283 17.25 13.79 14.80
C PRO A 283 16.28 12.74 14.21
N VAL A 284 16.72 12.10 13.12
CA VAL A 284 16.00 11.03 12.44
C VAL A 284 16.80 9.74 12.51
N VAL A 285 16.13 8.63 12.77
CA VAL A 285 16.67 7.28 12.55
C VAL A 285 15.81 6.63 11.46
N LEU A 286 16.40 6.41 10.29
CA LEU A 286 15.75 5.70 9.19
C LEU A 286 16.26 4.26 9.15
N ILE A 287 15.34 3.28 9.14
CA ILE A 287 15.65 1.85 9.11
C ILE A 287 15.16 1.29 7.78
N GLU A 288 16.08 0.71 7.00
CA GLU A 288 15.81 0.19 5.66
C GLU A 288 16.85 -0.89 5.33
N ASP A 289 16.50 -1.92 4.58
CA ASP A 289 17.40 -3.01 4.18
C ASP A 289 17.64 -3.11 2.67
N ASN A 290 16.85 -2.40 1.84
CA ASN A 290 17.07 -2.34 0.40
C ASN A 290 18.23 -1.37 0.08
N GLU A 291 19.28 -1.86 -0.59
CA GLU A 291 20.50 -1.08 -0.87
C GLU A 291 20.24 0.16 -1.74
N PHE A 292 19.39 0.07 -2.77
CA PHE A 292 19.05 1.21 -3.63
C PHE A 292 18.27 2.29 -2.88
N ALA A 293 17.33 1.87 -2.02
CA ALA A 293 16.57 2.77 -1.17
C ALA A 293 17.45 3.45 -0.11
N ILE A 294 18.42 2.72 0.47
CA ILE A 294 19.40 3.26 1.40
C ILE A 294 20.23 4.36 0.73
N ASP A 295 20.66 4.15 -0.51
CA ASP A 295 21.45 5.14 -1.25
C ASP A 295 20.62 6.36 -1.65
N ASP A 296 19.34 6.15 -1.99
CA ASP A 296 18.39 7.24 -2.18
C ASP A 296 18.19 8.04 -0.88
N ALA A 297 17.98 7.35 0.25
CA ALA A 297 17.79 7.99 1.55
C ALA A 297 18.99 8.84 1.99
N LYS A 298 20.23 8.36 1.77
CA LYS A 298 21.45 9.13 2.04
C LYS A 298 21.48 10.47 1.31
N GLN A 299 20.99 10.49 0.05
CA GLN A 299 20.95 11.72 -0.75
C GLN A 299 19.77 12.61 -0.37
N ASN A 300 18.58 12.02 -0.21
CA ASN A 300 17.35 12.76 0.07
C ASN A 300 17.41 13.40 1.47
N LEU A 301 18.01 12.72 2.46
CA LEU A 301 18.16 13.20 3.84
C LEU A 301 19.47 13.96 4.11
N ARG A 302 20.28 14.31 3.08
CA ARG A 302 21.60 14.95 3.27
C ARG A 302 21.60 16.24 4.10
N ALA A 303 20.48 16.94 4.16
CA ALA A 303 20.31 18.16 4.96
C ALA A 303 19.81 17.89 6.39
N HIS A 304 19.32 16.67 6.68
CA HIS A 304 18.77 16.30 7.98
C HIS A 304 19.83 15.72 8.91
N GLN A 305 19.58 15.76 10.20
CA GLN A 305 20.35 15.02 11.20
C GLN A 305 19.93 13.55 11.20
N ALA A 306 20.19 12.85 10.09
CA ALA A 306 19.72 11.50 9.85
C ALA A 306 20.80 10.45 10.11
N LYS A 307 20.42 9.39 10.83
CA LYS A 307 21.17 8.14 10.95
C LYS A 307 20.42 7.07 10.17
N ILE A 308 21.01 6.57 9.09
CA ILE A 308 20.45 5.44 8.32
C ILE A 308 20.99 4.15 8.91
N VAL A 309 20.11 3.21 9.19
CA VAL A 309 20.39 1.89 9.79
C VAL A 309 20.05 0.82 8.74
N PRO A 310 21.08 0.24 8.07
CA PRO A 310 20.89 -0.68 6.94
C PRO A 310 20.67 -2.12 7.45
N VAL A 311 19.53 -2.38 8.07
CA VAL A 311 19.13 -3.70 8.58
C VAL A 311 17.63 -3.91 8.43
N PRO A 312 17.14 -5.16 8.39
CA PRO A 312 15.73 -5.44 8.59
C PRO A 312 15.22 -4.86 9.91
N VAL A 313 13.98 -4.38 9.94
CA VAL A 313 13.43 -3.69 11.12
C VAL A 313 13.43 -4.56 12.37
N GLU A 314 13.19 -5.87 12.23
CA GLU A 314 13.24 -6.84 13.34
C GLU A 314 14.63 -7.02 13.96
N GLU A 315 15.70 -6.63 13.26
CA GLU A 315 17.09 -6.67 13.76
C GLU A 315 17.53 -5.33 14.37
N TRP A 316 16.69 -4.29 14.26
CA TRP A 316 17.02 -3.00 14.84
C TRP A 316 17.15 -3.08 16.36
N ARG A 317 18.28 -2.58 16.86
CA ARG A 317 18.51 -2.40 18.29
C ARG A 317 17.90 -1.07 18.71
N ALA A 318 16.76 -1.15 19.40
CA ALA A 318 15.98 0.01 19.77
C ALA A 318 16.83 1.05 20.54
N SER A 319 16.67 2.30 20.17
CA SER A 319 17.05 3.47 20.96
C SER A 319 15.79 4.25 21.31
N ALA A 320 15.85 5.09 22.32
CA ALA A 320 14.71 5.93 22.68
C ALA A 320 14.22 6.76 21.47
N ALA A 321 12.91 6.79 21.28
CA ALA A 321 12.26 7.51 20.19
C ALA A 321 11.09 8.36 20.70
N GLY A 322 10.85 9.49 20.04
CA GLY A 322 9.68 10.34 20.30
C GLY A 322 8.45 9.89 19.55
N ILE A 323 8.64 9.38 18.34
CA ILE A 323 7.60 8.82 17.50
C ILE A 323 8.21 7.76 16.56
N ILE A 324 7.44 6.72 16.26
CA ILE A 324 7.72 5.78 15.19
C ILE A 324 6.70 6.01 14.09
N ILE A 325 7.18 6.11 12.85
CA ILE A 325 6.39 6.02 11.63
C ILE A 325 6.85 4.74 10.94
N ALA A 326 5.92 3.85 10.59
CA ALA A 326 6.23 2.59 9.93
C ALA A 326 5.33 2.40 8.72
N ASP A 327 5.94 2.15 7.55
CA ASP A 327 5.25 1.87 6.27
C ASP A 327 5.76 0.54 5.68
N PRO A 328 5.41 -0.61 6.29
CA PRO A 328 5.91 -1.92 5.86
C PRO A 328 5.29 -2.37 4.54
N ALA A 329 5.94 -3.35 3.90
CA ALA A 329 5.40 -4.06 2.75
C ALA A 329 4.06 -4.76 3.08
N ARG A 330 3.36 -5.30 2.06
CA ARG A 330 2.04 -5.97 2.19
C ARG A 330 1.96 -7.06 3.25
N SER A 331 3.07 -7.71 3.59
CA SER A 331 3.12 -8.70 4.66
C SER A 331 2.92 -8.11 6.05
N GLY A 332 3.05 -6.78 6.18
CA GLY A 332 3.06 -6.06 7.45
C GLY A 332 4.36 -6.24 8.21
N MET A 333 4.38 -5.75 9.45
CA MET A 333 5.55 -5.82 10.35
C MET A 333 5.76 -7.21 10.95
N GLY A 334 4.70 -7.84 11.43
CA GLY A 334 4.79 -9.08 12.21
C GLY A 334 5.33 -8.88 13.64
N ALA A 335 5.32 -9.96 14.41
CA ALA A 335 5.59 -9.90 15.87
C ALA A 335 7.01 -9.44 16.21
N ASN A 336 8.02 -9.85 15.42
CA ASN A 336 9.41 -9.52 15.73
C ASN A 336 9.70 -8.03 15.51
N ALA A 337 9.25 -7.46 14.39
CA ALA A 337 9.43 -6.04 14.12
C ALA A 337 8.62 -5.16 15.10
N VAL A 338 7.36 -5.55 15.42
CA VAL A 338 6.58 -4.85 16.45
C VAL A 338 7.32 -4.86 17.80
N LYS A 339 7.88 -6.01 18.21
CA LYS A 339 8.67 -6.12 19.44
C LYS A 339 9.90 -5.21 19.40
N ALA A 340 10.65 -5.19 18.30
CA ALA A 340 11.84 -4.35 18.15
C ALA A 340 11.48 -2.85 18.23
N LEU A 341 10.42 -2.42 17.54
CA LEU A 341 9.98 -1.03 17.53
C LEU A 341 9.40 -0.59 18.89
N ALA A 342 8.54 -1.40 19.50
CA ALA A 342 7.94 -1.11 20.80
C ALA A 342 8.96 -0.99 21.92
N ALA A 343 10.09 -1.70 21.85
CA ALA A 343 11.19 -1.62 22.83
C ALA A 343 11.84 -0.22 22.90
N SER A 344 11.61 0.67 21.91
CA SER A 344 12.04 2.08 21.94
C SER A 344 11.30 2.91 23.00
N GLY A 345 10.12 2.44 23.44
CA GLY A 345 9.25 3.18 24.35
C GLY A 345 8.67 4.47 23.75
N ALA A 346 8.58 4.56 22.42
CA ALA A 346 8.04 5.74 21.75
C ALA A 346 6.61 6.04 22.21
N PRO A 347 6.30 7.26 22.67
CA PRO A 347 4.96 7.60 23.13
C PRO A 347 3.92 7.67 22.01
N ARG A 348 4.38 7.77 20.75
CA ARG A 348 3.51 7.86 19.54
C ARG A 348 3.96 6.84 18.50
N PHE A 349 2.98 6.25 17.82
CA PHE A 349 3.22 5.33 16.71
C PHE A 349 2.24 5.64 15.58
N VAL A 350 2.72 5.75 14.35
CA VAL A 350 1.90 5.84 13.14
C VAL A 350 2.24 4.66 12.26
N LEU A 351 1.26 3.80 12.02
CA LEU A 351 1.36 2.64 11.14
C LEU A 351 0.60 2.91 9.84
N VAL A 352 1.29 2.84 8.72
CA VAL A 352 0.71 2.79 7.37
C VAL A 352 0.61 1.33 6.94
N SER A 353 -0.43 0.94 6.22
CA SER A 353 -0.63 -0.45 5.81
C SER A 353 -1.42 -0.53 4.51
N CYS A 354 -0.84 -1.12 3.48
CA CYS A 354 -1.50 -1.34 2.19
C CYS A 354 -2.30 -2.65 2.12
N ASP A 355 -2.25 -3.49 3.17
CA ASP A 355 -3.08 -4.68 3.33
C ASP A 355 -3.88 -4.60 4.64
N PRO A 356 -5.22 -4.54 4.60
CA PRO A 356 -6.04 -4.34 5.79
C PRO A 356 -5.97 -5.50 6.78
N ALA A 357 -5.69 -6.73 6.34
CA ALA A 357 -5.59 -7.89 7.21
C ALA A 357 -4.25 -7.91 7.96
N ALA A 358 -3.16 -7.66 7.24
CA ALA A 358 -1.81 -7.53 7.82
C ALA A 358 -1.74 -6.33 8.76
N GLY A 359 -2.24 -5.16 8.33
CA GLY A 359 -2.28 -3.96 9.17
C GLY A 359 -3.10 -4.14 10.44
N SER A 360 -4.29 -4.76 10.35
CA SER A 360 -5.11 -5.04 11.53
C SER A 360 -4.43 -6.03 12.50
N ARG A 361 -3.72 -7.04 11.97
CA ARG A 361 -2.90 -7.94 12.80
C ARG A 361 -1.81 -7.15 13.54
N ASP A 362 -1.12 -6.25 12.84
CA ASP A 362 -0.03 -5.47 13.43
C ASP A 362 -0.55 -4.45 14.45
N VAL A 363 -1.72 -3.84 14.21
CA VAL A 363 -2.42 -3.02 15.21
C VAL A 363 -2.72 -3.84 16.47
N ARG A 364 -3.19 -5.09 16.34
CA ARG A 364 -3.40 -5.97 17.51
C ARG A 364 -2.11 -6.23 18.25
N LEU A 365 -1.01 -6.54 17.56
CA LEU A 365 0.30 -6.74 18.18
C LEU A 365 0.79 -5.48 18.90
N LEU A 366 0.57 -4.29 18.35
CA LEU A 366 0.87 -3.02 19.00
C LEU A 366 0.00 -2.81 20.26
N THR A 367 -1.28 -3.16 20.20
CA THR A 367 -2.14 -3.06 21.39
C THR A 367 -1.74 -4.05 22.49
N GLU A 368 -1.32 -5.26 22.11
CA GLU A 368 -0.71 -6.24 23.05
C GLU A 368 0.62 -5.73 23.62
N ALA A 369 1.36 -4.87 22.90
CA ALA A 369 2.57 -4.18 23.36
C ALA A 369 2.29 -2.91 24.18
N GLY A 370 1.02 -2.61 24.51
CA GLY A 370 0.64 -1.50 25.37
C GLY A 370 0.22 -0.21 24.68
N TYR A 371 0.10 -0.21 23.35
CA TYR A 371 -0.42 0.94 22.62
C TYR A 371 -1.95 0.95 22.58
N VAL A 372 -2.53 2.13 22.46
CA VAL A 372 -3.97 2.36 22.30
C VAL A 372 -4.20 3.04 20.95
N VAL A 373 -5.21 2.60 20.21
CA VAL A 373 -5.62 3.21 18.94
C VAL A 373 -6.31 4.55 19.22
N ASP A 374 -5.71 5.63 18.74
CA ASP A 374 -6.24 6.99 18.86
C ASP A 374 -7.14 7.36 17.67
N ALA A 375 -6.68 7.05 16.44
CA ALA A 375 -7.37 7.37 15.21
C ALA A 375 -7.02 6.37 14.11
N VAL A 376 -7.97 6.20 13.18
CA VAL A 376 -7.80 5.40 11.96
C VAL A 376 -8.17 6.27 10.76
N GLY A 377 -7.42 6.14 9.67
CA GLY A 377 -7.68 6.83 8.41
C GLY A 377 -7.52 5.91 7.22
N VAL A 378 -8.15 6.30 6.11
CA VAL A 378 -8.09 5.59 4.83
C VAL A 378 -7.75 6.58 3.72
N LEU A 379 -6.87 6.13 2.81
CA LEU A 379 -6.55 6.79 1.55
C LEU A 379 -6.83 5.83 0.39
N ASP A 380 -7.29 6.36 -0.73
CA ASP A 380 -7.35 5.63 -1.99
C ASP A 380 -6.19 6.06 -2.90
N LEU A 381 -5.04 5.41 -2.74
CA LEU A 381 -3.86 5.59 -3.60
C LEU A 381 -3.90 4.69 -4.85
N PHE A 382 -4.90 3.80 -4.92
CA PHE A 382 -5.02 2.78 -5.97
C PHE A 382 -6.47 2.73 -6.49
N PRO A 383 -6.98 3.82 -7.11
CA PRO A 383 -8.31 3.83 -7.68
C PRO A 383 -8.47 2.71 -8.71
N HIS A 384 -9.71 2.27 -8.92
CA HIS A 384 -10.07 1.13 -9.78
C HIS A 384 -9.59 -0.24 -9.29
N THR A 385 -9.01 -0.32 -8.08
CA THR A 385 -8.57 -1.58 -7.49
C THR A 385 -9.12 -1.75 -6.07
N ASN A 386 -9.08 -2.96 -5.57
CA ASN A 386 -9.39 -3.29 -4.18
C ASN A 386 -8.25 -2.95 -3.19
N HIS A 387 -7.12 -2.45 -3.68
CA HIS A 387 -6.03 -1.99 -2.82
C HIS A 387 -6.39 -0.67 -2.16
N LEU A 388 -5.94 -0.52 -0.93
CA LEU A 388 -6.18 0.65 -0.09
C LEU A 388 -4.94 0.95 0.76
N GLU A 389 -4.88 2.15 1.33
CA GLU A 389 -3.95 2.48 2.39
C GLU A 389 -4.73 2.80 3.66
N MET A 390 -4.38 2.11 4.74
CA MET A 390 -4.88 2.35 6.08
C MET A 390 -3.78 3.04 6.89
N ILE A 391 -4.13 4.09 7.63
CA ILE A 391 -3.22 4.72 8.58
C ILE A 391 -3.83 4.61 9.97
N THR A 392 -3.04 4.13 10.93
CA THR A 392 -3.45 4.04 12.32
C THR A 392 -2.49 4.84 13.19
N SER A 393 -3.03 5.80 13.94
CA SER A 393 -2.30 6.53 14.98
C SER A 393 -2.53 5.85 16.32
N LEU A 394 -1.45 5.62 17.05
CA LEU A 394 -1.50 4.99 18.36
C LEU A 394 -0.65 5.77 19.36
N SER A 395 -1.06 5.75 20.64
CA SER A 395 -0.29 6.27 21.77
C SER A 395 0.03 5.16 22.77
N LEU A 396 1.23 5.23 23.34
CA LEU A 396 1.62 4.31 24.41
C LEU A 396 0.81 4.63 25.67
N ASN A 397 0.12 3.63 26.22
CA ASN A 397 -0.62 3.79 27.46
C ASN A 397 0.36 4.13 28.58
N LYS A 398 0.19 5.31 29.22
CA LYS A 398 1.06 5.81 30.29
C LYS A 398 1.03 4.93 31.55
N GLU A 399 0.03 4.09 31.69
CA GLU A 399 -0.09 3.14 32.83
C GLU A 399 0.67 1.82 32.55
N MET A 400 1.25 1.65 31.36
CA MET A 400 2.05 0.49 30.97
C MET A 400 3.48 0.90 30.63
N ARG A 401 4.47 0.18 31.13
CA ARG A 401 5.88 0.31 30.74
C ARG A 401 6.30 -0.92 29.96
N VAL A 402 7.06 -0.72 28.89
CA VAL A 402 7.70 -1.81 28.16
C VAL A 402 9.08 -2.05 28.78
N GLY A 403 9.30 -3.24 29.30
CA GLY A 403 10.61 -3.67 29.80
C GLY A 403 11.61 -3.91 28.66
N PRO A 404 12.92 -4.00 28.98
CA PRO A 404 14.01 -4.17 28.00
C PRO A 404 13.88 -5.43 27.13
N ASN A 405 13.05 -6.40 27.50
CA ASN A 405 12.77 -7.61 26.73
C ASN A 405 11.45 -7.55 25.94
N GLY A 406 10.77 -6.36 25.89
CA GLY A 406 9.48 -6.19 25.24
C GLY A 406 8.27 -6.67 26.06
N GLU A 407 8.43 -6.92 27.34
CA GLU A 407 7.36 -7.24 28.27
C GLU A 407 6.65 -5.95 28.72
N THR A 408 5.31 -5.96 28.77
CA THR A 408 4.52 -4.84 29.25
C THR A 408 4.18 -5.01 30.73
N PHE A 409 4.45 -3.97 31.53
CA PHE A 409 4.17 -3.93 32.97
C PHE A 409 3.22 -2.77 33.28
N ALA A 410 2.24 -3.00 34.13
CA ALA A 410 1.46 -1.91 34.72
C ALA A 410 2.35 -1.03 35.62
N LEU A 411 2.08 0.28 35.71
CA LEU A 411 2.89 1.26 36.45
C LEU A 411 2.99 0.95 37.98
N GLY A 412 2.32 -0.10 38.49
CA GLY A 412 2.41 -0.62 39.85
C GLY A 412 3.30 -1.85 40.00
N ASP A 413 3.67 -2.52 38.94
CA ASP A 413 4.48 -3.73 39.00
C ASP A 413 5.95 -3.37 38.76
N VAL A 414 6.72 -3.30 39.83
CA VAL A 414 8.18 -3.17 39.77
C VAL A 414 8.74 -4.57 39.47
N PRO A 415 9.35 -4.82 38.32
CA PRO A 415 10.03 -6.08 38.08
C PRO A 415 11.18 -6.23 39.07
N PRO A 416 11.44 -7.43 39.58
CA PRO A 416 12.61 -7.67 40.44
C PRO A 416 13.87 -7.29 39.62
N ALA A 417 14.73 -6.51 40.28
CA ALA A 417 16.02 -6.12 39.71
C ALA A 417 16.82 -7.39 39.33
N ALA A 418 17.26 -7.45 38.08
CA ALA A 418 18.12 -8.52 37.55
C ALA A 418 19.55 -8.37 38.11
#